data_bb7df0b04dbd752df5f8ceafe66e7c89
#
_entry.id   bb7df0b04dbd752df5f8ceafe66e7c89
#
_cell.length_a   1.000
_cell.length_b   1.000
_cell.length_c   1.000
_cell.angle_alpha   90.00
_cell.angle_beta   90.00
_cell.angle_gamma   90.00
#
_symmetry.space_group_name_H-M   'P 1'
#
loop_
_entity.id
_entity.type
_entity.pdbx_description
1 polymer ?
#
loop_
_entity_poly.entity_id
_entity_poly.type
_entity_poly.pdbx_seq_one_letter_code
_entity_poly.pdbx_strand_id
1 'polypeptide(L)'
;VRQHSGIGVLDKAVGVLHAVAESPCGLAELCDRTDLPRATAYRLAAALEVHRLLGRGQDGHWRLGPAITELATHVDDPLLVACAAVLPQLRDATGESVQVYRREGTSRVCVAALEPAAGLRDTVPVGARLPMTAGSGAKVLLAHTDAATQAAVLPKAVFSARALAEVCRRGWAQSVAEREPGVASVSAP
;
A
#
# COMPACT_ATOMS: atom_id res chain seq x y z
N VAL A 1 -3.57 8.24 -6.93
CA VAL A 1 -3.56 8.55 -8.40
C VAL A 1 -4.10 7.34 -9.13
N ARG A 2 -5.27 7.45 -9.80
CA ARG A 2 -5.77 6.37 -10.66
C ARG A 2 -4.81 6.25 -11.86
N GLN A 3 -4.17 5.11 -12.01
CA GLN A 3 -3.37 4.80 -13.20
C GLN A 3 -4.34 4.59 -14.38
N HIS A 4 -4.06 5.20 -15.52
CA HIS A 4 -4.82 5.02 -16.74
C HIS A 4 -3.99 4.20 -17.73
N SER A 5 -4.49 3.01 -18.08
CA SER A 5 -3.84 2.12 -19.05
C SER A 5 -4.13 2.49 -20.50
N GLY A 6 -5.10 3.38 -20.75
CA GLY A 6 -5.67 3.67 -22.06
C GLY A 6 -6.79 2.69 -22.47
N ILE A 7 -7.04 1.64 -21.69
CA ILE A 7 -8.11 0.67 -21.91
C ILE A 7 -9.19 0.88 -20.84
N GLY A 8 -10.14 1.75 -21.14
CA GLY A 8 -11.09 2.25 -20.14
C GLY A 8 -11.92 1.17 -19.43
N VAL A 9 -12.22 0.03 -20.07
CA VAL A 9 -12.93 -1.06 -19.40
C VAL A 9 -12.03 -1.76 -18.37
N LEU A 10 -10.74 -1.92 -18.67
CA LEU A 10 -9.76 -2.50 -17.74
C LEU A 10 -9.53 -1.59 -16.55
N ASP A 11 -9.33 -0.29 -16.77
CA ASP A 11 -9.17 0.70 -15.71
C ASP A 11 -10.36 0.70 -14.73
N LYS A 12 -11.59 0.60 -15.28
CA LYS A 12 -12.81 0.50 -14.46
C LYS A 12 -12.88 -0.82 -13.69
N ALA A 13 -12.57 -1.95 -14.32
CA ALA A 13 -12.58 -3.27 -13.66
C ALA A 13 -11.56 -3.34 -12.52
N VAL A 14 -10.35 -2.83 -12.74
CA VAL A 14 -9.32 -2.71 -11.70
C VAL A 14 -9.79 -1.76 -10.58
N GLY A 15 -10.44 -0.64 -10.92
CA GLY A 15 -11.05 0.26 -9.94
C GLY A 15 -12.09 -0.42 -9.05
N VAL A 16 -12.92 -1.31 -9.62
CA VAL A 16 -13.88 -2.13 -8.86
C VAL A 16 -13.16 -3.08 -7.91
N LEU A 17 -12.10 -3.77 -8.35
CA LEU A 17 -11.31 -4.65 -7.49
C LEU A 17 -10.69 -3.90 -6.31
N HIS A 18 -10.11 -2.73 -6.54
CA HIS A 18 -9.54 -1.90 -5.48
C HIS A 18 -10.60 -1.43 -4.48
N ALA A 19 -11.76 -0.99 -4.96
CA ALA A 19 -12.85 -0.52 -4.10
C ALA A 19 -13.38 -1.64 -3.18
N VAL A 20 -13.46 -2.87 -3.68
CA VAL A 20 -13.89 -4.04 -2.89
C VAL A 20 -12.78 -4.53 -1.96
N ALA A 21 -11.50 -4.34 -2.33
CA ALA A 21 -10.35 -4.69 -1.49
C ALA A 21 -10.25 -3.81 -0.23
N GLU A 22 -10.70 -2.54 -0.29
CA GLU A 22 -10.73 -1.67 0.90
C GLU A 22 -11.67 -2.20 1.99
N SER A 23 -12.86 -2.62 1.61
CA SER A 23 -13.80 -3.36 2.46
C SER A 23 -14.93 -3.97 1.61
N PRO A 24 -15.54 -5.10 2.05
CA PRO A 24 -16.73 -5.64 1.40
C PRO A 24 -17.82 -4.59 1.25
N CYS A 25 -18.48 -4.52 0.10
CA CYS A 25 -19.47 -3.49 -0.17
C CYS A 25 -20.62 -3.96 -1.06
N GLY A 26 -21.78 -3.31 -0.90
CA GLY A 26 -22.94 -3.46 -1.76
C GLY A 26 -22.83 -2.57 -3.02
N LEU A 27 -23.84 -2.68 -3.92
CA LEU A 27 -23.80 -1.94 -5.19
C LEU A 27 -23.83 -0.40 -5.02
N ALA A 28 -24.58 0.13 -4.07
CA ALA A 28 -24.63 1.57 -3.85
C ALA A 28 -23.25 2.12 -3.45
N GLU A 29 -22.64 1.52 -2.46
CA GLU A 29 -21.32 1.89 -1.96
C GLU A 29 -20.23 1.69 -3.02
N LEU A 30 -20.32 0.63 -3.84
CA LEU A 30 -19.41 0.42 -4.95
C LEU A 30 -19.49 1.57 -5.98
N CYS A 31 -20.70 2.06 -6.29
CA CYS A 31 -20.89 3.22 -7.16
C CYS A 31 -20.23 4.46 -6.57
N ASP A 32 -20.42 4.73 -5.28
CA ASP A 32 -19.87 5.90 -4.59
C ASP A 32 -18.33 5.86 -4.57
N ARG A 33 -17.74 4.70 -4.30
CA ARG A 33 -16.27 4.52 -4.29
C ARG A 33 -15.62 4.62 -5.67
N THR A 34 -16.31 4.15 -6.70
CA THR A 34 -15.74 4.05 -8.06
C THR A 34 -16.14 5.20 -8.97
N ASP A 35 -17.16 5.98 -8.62
CA ASP A 35 -17.79 7.00 -9.45
C ASP A 35 -18.32 6.41 -10.79
N LEU A 36 -18.81 5.16 -10.73
CA LEU A 36 -19.37 4.47 -11.89
C LEU A 36 -20.90 4.49 -11.87
N PRO A 37 -21.55 4.68 -13.04
CA PRO A 37 -22.99 4.47 -13.16
C PRO A 37 -23.38 3.07 -12.68
N ARG A 38 -24.52 2.96 -11.98
CA ARG A 38 -25.01 1.73 -11.34
C ARG A 38 -24.98 0.50 -12.27
N ALA A 39 -25.45 0.66 -13.52
CA ALA A 39 -25.45 -0.43 -14.49
C ALA A 39 -24.02 -0.89 -14.86
N THR A 40 -23.07 0.05 -14.96
CA THR A 40 -21.67 -0.25 -15.27
C THR A 40 -20.98 -0.94 -14.11
N ALA A 41 -21.13 -0.42 -12.88
CA ALA A 41 -20.58 -1.02 -11.68
C ALA A 41 -21.08 -2.45 -11.48
N TYR A 42 -22.38 -2.67 -11.61
CA TYR A 42 -22.98 -4.01 -11.50
C TYR A 42 -22.45 -4.98 -12.56
N ARG A 43 -22.42 -4.57 -13.85
CA ARG A 43 -21.93 -5.43 -14.93
C ARG A 43 -20.47 -5.81 -14.75
N LEU A 44 -19.62 -4.88 -14.32
CA LEU A 44 -18.22 -5.16 -14.05
C LEU A 44 -18.04 -6.09 -12.85
N ALA A 45 -18.76 -5.83 -11.74
CA ALA A 45 -18.69 -6.68 -10.58
C ALA A 45 -19.19 -8.11 -10.88
N ALA A 46 -20.28 -8.25 -11.62
CA ALA A 46 -20.79 -9.56 -12.04
C ALA A 46 -19.82 -10.28 -12.99
N ALA A 47 -19.19 -9.57 -13.91
CA ALA A 47 -18.18 -10.16 -14.79
C ALA A 47 -16.95 -10.63 -14.01
N LEU A 48 -16.48 -9.84 -13.04
CA LEU A 48 -15.37 -10.22 -12.14
C LEU A 48 -15.74 -11.42 -11.25
N GLU A 49 -17.02 -11.54 -10.85
CA GLU A 49 -17.54 -12.67 -10.10
C GLU A 49 -17.51 -13.96 -10.93
N VAL A 50 -17.87 -13.92 -12.23
CA VAL A 50 -17.72 -15.04 -13.15
C VAL A 50 -16.29 -15.56 -13.21
N HIS A 51 -15.33 -14.65 -13.19
CA HIS A 51 -13.90 -15.00 -13.19
C HIS A 51 -13.34 -15.28 -11.79
N ARG A 52 -14.20 -15.37 -10.77
CA ARG A 52 -13.79 -15.64 -9.37
C ARG A 52 -12.81 -14.60 -8.80
N LEU A 53 -12.65 -13.45 -9.45
CA LEU A 53 -11.90 -12.31 -8.94
C LEU A 53 -12.67 -11.56 -7.84
N LEU A 54 -14.00 -11.60 -7.93
CA LEU A 54 -14.92 -11.24 -6.84
C LEU A 54 -15.76 -12.46 -6.45
N GLY A 55 -16.36 -12.39 -5.28
CA GLY A 55 -17.38 -13.30 -4.80
C GLY A 55 -18.41 -12.56 -3.96
N ARG A 56 -19.56 -13.19 -3.68
CA ARG A 56 -20.58 -12.62 -2.82
C ARG A 56 -20.62 -13.33 -1.47
N GLY A 57 -20.66 -12.51 -0.40
CA GLY A 57 -20.99 -13.00 0.92
C GLY A 57 -22.49 -13.33 1.08
N GLN A 58 -22.85 -13.96 2.18
CA GLN A 58 -24.26 -14.23 2.54
C GLN A 58 -25.08 -12.95 2.72
N ASP A 59 -24.42 -11.83 3.03
CA ASP A 59 -24.97 -10.48 3.13
C ASP A 59 -25.20 -9.81 1.78
N GLY A 60 -24.87 -10.49 0.66
CA GLY A 60 -24.97 -9.97 -0.69
C GLY A 60 -23.87 -8.98 -1.09
N HIS A 61 -22.90 -8.68 -0.19
CA HIS A 61 -21.79 -7.81 -0.49
C HIS A 61 -20.73 -8.51 -1.34
N TRP A 62 -20.12 -7.77 -2.28
CA TRP A 62 -18.95 -8.24 -2.99
C TRP A 62 -17.73 -8.21 -2.09
N ARG A 63 -16.89 -9.22 -2.25
CA ARG A 63 -15.60 -9.42 -1.60
C ARG A 63 -14.59 -9.87 -2.64
N LEU A 64 -13.30 -9.75 -2.37
CA LEU A 64 -12.29 -10.38 -3.22
C LEU A 64 -12.53 -11.89 -3.29
N GLY A 65 -12.46 -12.43 -4.48
CA GLY A 65 -12.71 -13.84 -4.76
C GLY A 65 -11.43 -14.69 -4.69
N PRO A 66 -11.56 -16.03 -4.67
CA PRO A 66 -10.44 -16.95 -4.48
C PRO A 66 -9.39 -16.88 -5.60
N ALA A 67 -9.76 -16.48 -6.82
CA ALA A 67 -8.80 -16.32 -7.90
C ALA A 67 -7.68 -15.30 -7.58
N ILE A 68 -7.95 -14.32 -6.73
CA ILE A 68 -6.92 -13.37 -6.27
C ILE A 68 -5.83 -14.11 -5.49
N THR A 69 -6.21 -14.98 -4.55
CA THR A 69 -5.25 -15.78 -3.77
C THR A 69 -4.51 -16.77 -4.66
N GLU A 70 -5.22 -17.44 -5.58
CA GLU A 70 -4.62 -18.37 -6.54
C GLU A 70 -3.56 -17.68 -7.39
N LEU A 71 -3.86 -16.50 -7.95
CA LEU A 71 -2.89 -15.72 -8.73
C LEU A 71 -1.71 -15.24 -7.87
N ALA A 72 -1.96 -14.84 -6.63
CA ALA A 72 -0.92 -14.35 -5.73
C ALA A 72 0.13 -15.42 -5.39
N THR A 73 -0.23 -16.72 -5.38
CA THR A 73 0.73 -17.82 -5.15
C THR A 73 1.77 -17.96 -6.25
N HIS A 74 1.50 -17.39 -7.44
CA HIS A 74 2.40 -17.44 -8.60
C HIS A 74 3.19 -16.13 -8.78
N VAL A 75 3.07 -15.20 -7.85
CA VAL A 75 3.88 -13.96 -7.86
C VAL A 75 5.26 -14.29 -7.30
N ASP A 76 6.25 -14.39 -8.17
CA ASP A 76 7.65 -14.50 -7.76
C ASP A 76 8.22 -13.10 -7.53
N ASP A 77 8.24 -12.68 -6.26
CA ASP A 77 8.78 -11.39 -5.83
C ASP A 77 9.97 -11.63 -4.89
N PRO A 78 11.22 -11.46 -5.39
CA PRO A 78 12.42 -11.68 -4.58
C PRO A 78 12.47 -10.85 -3.29
N LEU A 79 11.87 -9.65 -3.29
CA LEU A 79 11.78 -8.84 -2.09
C LEU A 79 10.90 -9.51 -1.04
N LEU A 80 9.73 -10.02 -1.42
CA LEU A 80 8.84 -10.69 -0.48
C LEU A 80 9.43 -12.00 0.05
N VAL A 81 10.16 -12.74 -0.79
CA VAL A 81 10.91 -13.94 -0.37
C VAL A 81 11.95 -13.57 0.69
N ALA A 82 12.75 -12.52 0.44
CA ALA A 82 13.72 -12.03 1.42
C ALA A 82 13.05 -11.52 2.71
N CYS A 83 11.93 -10.82 2.60
CA CYS A 83 11.15 -10.33 3.73
C CYS A 83 10.69 -11.48 4.66
N ALA A 84 10.24 -12.60 4.09
CA ALA A 84 9.77 -13.74 4.87
C ALA A 84 10.85 -14.30 5.82
N ALA A 85 12.12 -14.20 5.46
CA ALA A 85 13.24 -14.64 6.29
C ALA A 85 13.68 -13.58 7.32
N VAL A 86 13.63 -12.31 6.98
CA VAL A 86 14.24 -11.22 7.79
C VAL A 86 13.25 -10.58 8.77
N LEU A 87 12.00 -10.32 8.32
CA LEU A 87 11.05 -9.56 9.13
C LEU A 87 10.66 -10.23 10.46
N PRO A 88 10.47 -11.57 10.55
CA PRO A 88 10.20 -12.20 11.83
C PRO A 88 11.32 -11.98 12.85
N GLN A 89 12.58 -12.09 12.41
CA GLN A 89 13.75 -11.89 13.28
C GLN A 89 13.84 -10.44 13.76
N LEU A 90 13.59 -9.48 12.87
CA LEU A 90 13.62 -8.06 13.22
C LEU A 90 12.50 -7.71 14.20
N ARG A 91 11.26 -8.18 13.97
CA ARG A 91 10.15 -8.02 14.91
C ARG A 91 10.47 -8.61 16.27
N ASP A 92 10.99 -9.83 16.32
CA ASP A 92 11.27 -10.54 17.57
C ASP A 92 12.44 -9.90 18.34
N ALA A 93 13.44 -9.37 17.64
CA ALA A 93 14.57 -8.69 18.24
C ALA A 93 14.21 -7.30 18.79
N THR A 94 13.27 -6.60 18.16
CA THR A 94 12.90 -5.23 18.55
C THR A 94 11.64 -5.18 19.42
N GLY A 95 10.75 -6.16 19.31
CA GLY A 95 9.42 -6.14 19.91
C GLY A 95 8.45 -5.15 19.22
N GLU A 96 8.80 -4.62 18.05
CA GLU A 96 8.09 -3.55 17.37
C GLU A 96 7.43 -4.02 16.06
N SER A 97 6.46 -3.26 15.58
CA SER A 97 5.88 -3.47 14.24
C SER A 97 6.93 -3.22 13.17
N VAL A 98 7.05 -4.14 12.20
CA VAL A 98 7.98 -4.04 11.07
C VAL A 98 7.23 -4.04 9.76
N GLN A 99 7.61 -3.13 8.84
CA GLN A 99 6.95 -2.96 7.56
C GLN A 99 7.99 -2.79 6.45
N VAL A 100 7.66 -3.29 5.26
CA VAL A 100 8.43 -3.04 4.04
C VAL A 100 7.60 -2.26 3.06
N TYR A 101 8.21 -1.24 2.49
CA TYR A 101 7.57 -0.36 1.53
C TYR A 101 8.25 -0.40 0.18
N ARG A 102 7.45 -0.37 -0.87
CA ARG A 102 7.90 -0.15 -2.24
C ARG A 102 7.41 1.20 -2.74
N ARG A 103 8.28 1.95 -3.42
CA ARG A 103 7.89 3.22 -4.02
C ARG A 103 7.04 2.99 -5.27
N GLU A 104 5.95 3.72 -5.37
CA GLU A 104 5.12 3.82 -6.57
C GLU A 104 4.83 5.29 -6.88
N GLY A 105 5.59 5.86 -7.81
CA GLY A 105 5.51 7.28 -8.15
C GLY A 105 5.87 8.17 -6.94
N THR A 106 4.93 9.01 -6.51
CA THR A 106 5.03 9.90 -5.35
C THR A 106 4.42 9.32 -4.07
N SER A 107 4.09 8.03 -4.08
CA SER A 107 3.57 7.27 -2.95
C SER A 107 4.48 6.09 -2.61
N ARG A 108 4.30 5.52 -1.43
CA ARG A 108 4.85 4.22 -1.05
C ARG A 108 3.73 3.26 -0.71
N VAL A 109 3.88 2.00 -1.07
CA VAL A 109 2.94 0.91 -0.77
C VAL A 109 3.56 -0.02 0.24
N CYS A 110 2.85 -0.36 1.29
CA CYS A 110 3.25 -1.41 2.22
C CYS A 110 3.13 -2.76 1.51
N VAL A 111 4.24 -3.46 1.33
CA VAL A 111 4.25 -4.76 0.62
C VAL A 111 4.43 -5.94 1.57
N ALA A 112 4.90 -5.70 2.79
CA ALA A 112 4.94 -6.69 3.86
C ALA A 112 4.84 -5.97 5.21
N ALA A 113 4.15 -6.59 6.17
CA ALA A 113 3.99 -6.09 7.54
C ALA A 113 3.90 -7.25 8.51
N LEU A 114 4.57 -7.12 9.66
CA LEU A 114 4.42 -8.01 10.81
C LEU A 114 4.27 -7.17 12.06
N GLU A 115 3.35 -7.58 12.93
CA GLU A 115 3.11 -6.95 14.22
C GLU A 115 3.66 -7.79 15.37
N PRO A 116 4.05 -7.18 16.48
CA PRO A 116 4.41 -7.93 17.68
C PRO A 116 3.18 -8.64 18.25
N ALA A 117 3.40 -9.76 18.93
CA ALA A 117 2.31 -10.54 19.54
C ALA A 117 1.59 -9.75 20.66
N ALA A 118 2.30 -8.85 21.34
CA ALA A 118 1.78 -8.01 22.42
C ALA A 118 2.42 -6.63 22.39
N GLY A 119 1.81 -5.66 23.06
CA GLY A 119 2.32 -4.29 23.13
C GLY A 119 1.63 -3.33 22.16
N LEU A 120 2.22 -2.14 22.00
CA LEU A 120 1.74 -1.12 21.07
C LEU A 120 2.02 -1.56 19.63
N ARG A 121 1.05 -1.34 18.74
CA ARG A 121 1.15 -1.71 17.32
C ARG A 121 0.93 -0.48 16.45
N ASP A 122 1.87 -0.20 15.55
CA ASP A 122 1.64 0.70 14.42
C ASP A 122 1.20 -0.15 13.24
N THR A 123 -0.12 -0.28 13.07
CA THR A 123 -0.71 -1.15 12.04
C THR A 123 -0.78 -0.43 10.72
N VAL A 124 0.05 -0.87 9.77
CA VAL A 124 -0.06 -0.47 8.37
C VAL A 124 -0.38 -1.71 7.53
N PRO A 125 -1.61 -1.85 7.03
CA PRO A 125 -2.00 -3.02 6.24
C PRO A 125 -1.15 -3.17 4.98
N VAL A 126 -0.87 -4.41 4.58
CA VAL A 126 -0.30 -4.69 3.26
C VAL A 126 -1.24 -4.16 2.18
N GLY A 127 -0.70 -3.49 1.18
CA GLY A 127 -1.45 -2.76 0.15
C GLY A 127 -1.76 -1.30 0.49
N ALA A 128 -1.61 -0.87 1.75
CA ALA A 128 -1.84 0.52 2.13
C ALA A 128 -0.89 1.47 1.40
N ARG A 129 -1.47 2.53 0.83
CA ARG A 129 -0.74 3.60 0.12
C ARG A 129 -0.53 4.79 1.04
N LEU A 130 0.71 5.14 1.27
CA LEU A 130 1.10 6.29 2.07
C LEU A 130 1.83 7.32 1.20
N PRO A 131 1.66 8.63 1.48
CA PRO A 131 2.40 9.66 0.77
C PRO A 131 3.89 9.61 1.11
N MET A 132 4.72 10.10 0.18
CA MET A 132 6.17 10.26 0.38
C MET A 132 6.54 11.54 1.14
N THR A 133 5.59 12.19 1.78
CA THR A 133 5.77 13.52 2.40
C THR A 133 6.09 13.48 3.88
N ALA A 134 5.97 12.34 4.56
CA ALA A 134 6.21 12.20 6.00
C ALA A 134 6.66 10.78 6.38
N GLY A 135 7.42 10.68 7.46
CA GLY A 135 7.88 9.41 8.04
C GLY A 135 9.25 8.93 7.54
N SER A 136 9.88 8.05 8.32
CA SER A 136 11.23 7.56 8.04
C SER A 136 11.34 6.79 6.71
N GLY A 137 10.36 5.92 6.40
CA GLY A 137 10.32 5.20 5.13
C GLY A 137 10.17 6.12 3.92
N ALA A 138 9.45 7.24 4.04
CA ALA A 138 9.38 8.25 2.99
C ALA A 138 10.75 8.89 2.73
N LYS A 139 11.47 9.27 3.80
CA LYS A 139 12.81 9.84 3.71
C LYS A 139 13.78 8.90 2.99
N VAL A 140 13.81 7.62 3.41
CA VAL A 140 14.70 6.62 2.81
C VAL A 140 14.38 6.42 1.33
N LEU A 141 13.13 6.14 1.00
CA LEU A 141 12.74 5.91 -0.39
C LEU A 141 12.99 7.14 -1.26
N LEU A 142 12.68 8.36 -0.77
CA LEU A 142 12.86 9.58 -1.54
C LEU A 142 14.33 9.95 -1.70
N ALA A 143 15.18 9.68 -0.70
CA ALA A 143 16.63 9.95 -0.76
C ALA A 143 17.32 9.23 -1.92
N HIS A 144 16.78 8.08 -2.33
CA HIS A 144 17.31 7.23 -3.41
C HIS A 144 16.53 7.36 -4.73
N THR A 145 15.84 8.50 -4.96
CA THR A 145 15.17 8.81 -6.22
C THR A 145 15.90 9.86 -7.03
N ASP A 146 15.47 10.06 -8.28
CA ASP A 146 15.91 11.13 -9.15
C ASP A 146 15.48 12.52 -8.65
N ALA A 147 16.17 13.55 -9.11
CA ALA A 147 15.91 14.93 -8.73
C ALA A 147 14.49 15.42 -9.08
N ALA A 148 13.90 14.92 -10.18
CA ALA A 148 12.57 15.31 -10.59
C ALA A 148 11.52 14.79 -9.62
N THR A 149 11.64 13.54 -9.16
CA THR A 149 10.80 12.95 -8.13
C THR A 149 10.94 13.70 -6.80
N GLN A 150 12.17 14.02 -6.39
CA GLN A 150 12.42 14.81 -5.18
C GLN A 150 11.77 16.20 -5.27
N ALA A 151 11.94 16.90 -6.40
CA ALA A 151 11.34 18.22 -6.63
C ALA A 151 9.80 18.19 -6.59
N ALA A 152 9.17 17.11 -7.03
CA ALA A 152 7.71 16.96 -7.00
C ALA A 152 7.16 16.71 -5.57
N VAL A 153 7.94 16.11 -4.68
CA VAL A 153 7.50 15.71 -3.33
C VAL A 153 7.90 16.72 -2.26
N LEU A 154 9.15 17.22 -2.28
CA LEU A 154 9.73 18.07 -1.24
C LEU A 154 8.89 19.30 -0.87
N PRO A 155 8.25 20.03 -1.80
CA PRO A 155 7.44 21.19 -1.44
C PRO A 155 6.26 20.88 -0.48
N LYS A 156 5.83 19.61 -0.41
CA LYS A 156 4.75 19.14 0.45
C LYS A 156 5.24 18.30 1.63
N ALA A 157 6.55 18.05 1.71
CA ALA A 157 7.12 17.19 2.73
C ALA A 157 7.36 17.96 4.05
N VAL A 158 7.24 17.24 5.17
CA VAL A 158 7.57 17.77 6.50
C VAL A 158 9.07 17.72 6.79
N PHE A 159 9.87 17.29 5.86
CA PHE A 159 11.33 17.22 5.93
C PHE A 159 11.98 17.91 4.72
N SER A 160 13.26 18.24 4.83
CA SER A 160 13.99 19.02 3.83
C SER A 160 14.89 18.14 2.95
N ALA A 161 15.42 18.71 1.85
CA ALA A 161 16.46 18.09 1.03
C ALA A 161 17.73 17.77 1.84
N ARG A 162 18.05 18.56 2.87
CA ARG A 162 19.15 18.27 3.80
C ARG A 162 18.94 16.95 4.55
N ALA A 163 17.70 16.66 4.96
CA ALA A 163 17.37 15.40 5.61
C ALA A 163 17.58 14.20 4.66
N LEU A 164 17.29 14.35 3.36
CA LEU A 164 17.55 13.31 2.36
C LEU A 164 19.06 13.08 2.16
N ALA A 165 19.84 14.14 2.08
CA ALA A 165 21.30 14.03 2.00
C ALA A 165 21.89 13.33 3.25
N GLU A 166 21.32 13.60 4.42
CA GLU A 166 21.70 12.92 5.65
C GLU A 166 21.39 11.41 5.60
N VAL A 167 20.24 11.02 5.05
CA VAL A 167 19.87 9.60 4.83
C VAL A 167 20.89 8.92 3.92
N CYS A 168 21.27 9.53 2.79
CA CYS A 168 22.29 8.98 1.89
C CYS A 168 23.64 8.77 2.60
N ARG A 169 24.02 9.69 3.52
CA ARG A 169 25.26 9.59 4.26
C ARG A 169 25.24 8.55 5.38
N ARG A 170 24.12 8.43 6.11
CA ARG A 170 23.96 7.55 7.28
C ARG A 170 23.49 6.15 6.93
N GLY A 171 22.80 5.97 5.79
CA GLY A 171 22.19 4.74 5.37
C GLY A 171 20.84 4.45 6.05
N TRP A 172 20.29 5.37 6.85
CA TRP A 172 19.00 5.19 7.53
C TRP A 172 18.34 6.53 7.87
N ALA A 173 17.05 6.50 8.18
CA ALA A 173 16.28 7.65 8.62
C ALA A 173 15.45 7.32 9.87
N GLN A 174 15.14 8.36 10.65
CA GLN A 174 14.16 8.30 11.73
C GLN A 174 13.08 9.36 11.54
N SER A 175 11.93 9.11 12.15
CA SER A 175 10.88 10.12 12.32
C SER A 175 10.21 9.96 13.69
N VAL A 176 9.75 11.08 14.24
CA VAL A 176 8.98 11.12 15.50
C VAL A 176 7.76 11.99 15.25
N ALA A 177 6.58 11.40 15.41
CA ALA A 177 5.29 12.08 15.27
C ALA A 177 5.06 12.81 13.92
N GLU A 178 5.81 12.46 12.87
CA GLU A 178 5.66 13.13 11.55
C GLU A 178 4.40 12.70 10.81
N ARG A 179 4.05 11.44 10.89
CA ARG A 179 2.87 10.88 10.23
C ARG A 179 1.70 10.79 11.21
N GLU A 180 1.97 10.34 12.41
CA GLU A 180 0.97 10.06 13.41
C GLU A 180 1.49 10.43 14.80
N PRO A 181 0.75 11.20 15.61
CA PRO A 181 1.15 11.56 16.95
C PRO A 181 1.46 10.33 17.81
N GLY A 182 2.56 10.36 18.55
CA GLY A 182 2.97 9.27 19.43
C GLY A 182 3.71 8.13 18.74
N VAL A 183 3.84 8.14 17.42
CA VAL A 183 4.57 7.11 16.66
C VAL A 183 5.98 7.59 16.31
N ALA A 184 6.97 6.79 16.65
CA ALA A 184 8.34 6.92 16.18
C ALA A 184 8.69 5.76 15.24
N SER A 185 9.52 6.01 14.23
CA SER A 185 9.97 4.95 13.32
C SER A 185 11.40 5.16 12.85
N VAL A 186 12.07 4.05 12.56
CA VAL A 186 13.39 3.99 11.92
C VAL A 186 13.25 3.18 10.64
N SER A 187 13.92 3.60 9.57
CA SER A 187 13.91 2.89 8.29
C SER A 187 15.29 2.89 7.66
N ALA A 188 15.62 1.81 6.96
CA ALA A 188 16.80 1.65 6.13
C ALA A 188 16.37 1.19 4.71
N PRO A 189 17.24 1.35 3.68
CA PRO A 189 17.00 0.85 2.32
C PRO A 189 16.82 -0.64 2.23
#